data_9212e9a5a5d6dbb5e352a158e8fba97b
#
_entry.id   9212e9a5a5d6dbb5e352a158e8fba97b
#
_cell.length_a   1.000
_cell.length_b   1.000
_cell.length_c   1.000
_cell.angle_alpha   90.00
_cell.angle_beta   90.00
_cell.angle_gamma   90.00
#
_symmetry.space_group_name_H-M   'P 1'
#
loop_
_entity.id
_entity.type
_entity.pdbx_description
1 polymer ?
#
loop_
_entity_poly.entity_id
_entity_poly.type
_entity_poly.pdbx_seq_one_letter_code
_entity_poly.pdbx_strand_id
1 'polypeptide(L)'
;NTITGSIGIFGLIPNFTRALDKIGVHSDGVGTTRWAGAFDPTRPLDPEVGRVIQSVIDKGYRDFTGKVAAARKQPVAAIDAVARGRVWSGSQAKERGLVDAFGGVQDAVADAAQRAKLGKADSYVVRYVEEPVTPFENWLGRFAQARMGMAMLQESAWLRGLLGMASPELAEPLRFLEAQAQDRNGPRVRATAHCFCGP
;
A
#
# COMPACT_ATOMS: atom_id res chain seq x y z
N ASN A 1 6.45 2.08 -16.78
CA ASN A 1 6.60 3.31 -15.96
C ASN A 1 6.55 2.93 -14.48
N THR A 2 7.70 2.85 -13.84
CA THR A 2 7.81 2.59 -12.40
C THR A 2 7.74 3.92 -11.66
N ILE A 3 7.01 3.95 -10.56
CA ILE A 3 6.99 5.06 -9.61
C ILE A 3 7.98 4.72 -8.49
N THR A 4 8.81 5.68 -8.09
CA THR A 4 9.79 5.55 -7.01
C THR A 4 9.85 6.83 -6.16
N GLY A 5 10.71 6.85 -5.16
CA GLY A 5 10.79 7.93 -4.18
C GLY A 5 10.04 7.55 -2.91
N SER A 6 8.98 8.28 -2.58
CA SER A 6 8.19 8.09 -1.35
C SER A 6 9.05 8.07 -0.08
N ILE A 7 10.16 8.83 -0.09
CA ILE A 7 11.06 8.94 1.06
C ILE A 7 10.37 9.83 2.08
N GLY A 8 9.67 9.20 3.00
CA GLY A 8 8.87 9.85 4.01
C GLY A 8 8.38 8.88 5.05
N ILE A 9 7.91 9.40 6.16
CA ILE A 9 7.26 8.64 7.23
C ILE A 9 6.01 9.39 7.63
N PHE A 10 4.93 8.68 7.83
CA PHE A 10 3.69 9.22 8.36
C PHE A 10 3.07 8.24 9.35
N GLY A 11 2.23 8.76 10.24
CA GLY A 11 1.38 7.96 11.11
C GLY A 11 -0.09 8.34 10.90
N LEU A 12 -0.96 7.37 10.88
CA LEU A 12 -2.41 7.56 10.84
C LEU A 12 -3.02 7.03 12.14
N ILE A 13 -3.66 7.90 12.89
CA ILE A 13 -4.38 7.55 14.11
C ILE A 13 -5.83 7.94 13.90
N PRO A 14 -6.73 6.98 13.66
CA PRO A 14 -8.13 7.27 13.49
C PRO A 14 -8.74 7.79 14.79
N ASN A 15 -9.63 8.78 14.71
CA ASN A 15 -10.39 9.30 15.83
C ASN A 15 -11.84 9.54 15.40
N PHE A 16 -12.76 8.87 16.05
CA PHE A 16 -14.19 8.91 15.75
C PHE A 16 -15.01 9.69 16.80
N THR A 17 -14.37 10.34 17.78
CA THR A 17 -15.04 11.05 18.87
C THR A 17 -16.15 11.96 18.37
N ARG A 18 -15.85 12.86 17.43
CA ARG A 18 -16.83 13.81 16.88
C ARG A 18 -17.98 13.14 16.11
N ALA A 19 -17.72 11.99 15.49
CA ALA A 19 -18.76 11.24 14.80
C ALA A 19 -19.70 10.54 15.80
N LEU A 20 -19.15 10.00 16.87
CA LEU A 20 -19.89 9.37 17.96
C LEU A 20 -20.73 10.40 18.73
N ASP A 21 -20.18 11.57 19.03
CA ASP A 21 -20.88 12.67 19.69
C ASP A 21 -22.17 13.07 18.93
N LYS A 22 -22.11 13.08 17.58
CA LYS A 22 -23.29 13.42 16.75
C LYS A 22 -24.44 12.45 16.88
N ILE A 23 -24.19 11.21 17.27
CA ILE A 23 -25.20 10.17 17.48
C ILE A 23 -25.47 9.90 18.97
N GLY A 24 -24.91 10.76 19.85
CA GLY A 24 -25.12 10.67 21.30
C GLY A 24 -24.35 9.51 21.96
N VAL A 25 -23.33 8.97 21.32
CA VAL A 25 -22.47 7.90 21.87
C VAL A 25 -21.21 8.50 22.46
N HIS A 26 -20.98 8.25 23.74
CA HIS A 26 -19.81 8.70 24.46
C HIS A 26 -19.04 7.49 24.98
N SER A 27 -17.70 7.56 24.93
CA SER A 27 -16.81 6.52 25.44
C SER A 27 -16.07 7.05 26.66
N ASP A 28 -16.07 6.25 27.72
CA ASP A 28 -15.30 6.51 28.92
C ASP A 28 -14.58 5.23 29.35
N GLY A 29 -13.67 5.31 30.33
CA GLY A 29 -12.97 4.15 30.83
C GLY A 29 -12.04 4.49 31.99
N VAL A 30 -11.78 3.47 32.79
CA VAL A 30 -10.86 3.54 33.92
C VAL A 30 -9.54 2.90 33.51
N GLY A 31 -8.44 3.58 33.78
CA GLY A 31 -7.10 3.09 33.52
C GLY A 31 -6.22 3.13 34.75
N THR A 32 -5.26 2.21 34.83
CA THR A 32 -4.26 2.17 35.89
C THR A 32 -3.11 3.13 35.66
N THR A 33 -3.00 3.67 34.45
CA THR A 33 -1.99 4.64 34.06
C THR A 33 -2.62 5.82 33.33
N ARG A 34 -1.94 6.96 33.30
CA ARG A 34 -2.33 8.16 32.59
C ARG A 34 -2.56 7.92 31.10
N TRP A 35 -1.88 6.95 30.48
CA TRP A 35 -1.97 6.65 29.05
C TRP A 35 -2.80 5.38 28.76
N ALA A 36 -3.52 4.88 29.75
CA ALA A 36 -4.48 3.80 29.50
C ALA A 36 -5.51 4.26 28.47
N GLY A 37 -5.70 3.47 27.41
CA GLY A 37 -6.58 3.83 26.30
C GLY A 37 -6.04 4.91 25.35
N ALA A 38 -4.73 5.19 25.35
CA ALA A 38 -4.11 6.23 24.53
C ALA A 38 -4.37 6.10 23.02
N PHE A 39 -4.61 4.87 22.54
CA PHE A 39 -4.92 4.55 21.14
C PHE A 39 -6.39 4.18 20.91
N ASP A 40 -7.26 4.44 21.88
CA ASP A 40 -8.70 4.23 21.72
C ASP A 40 -9.26 5.25 20.70
N PRO A 41 -9.74 4.80 19.53
CA PRO A 41 -10.24 5.69 18.49
C PRO A 41 -11.54 6.41 18.87
N THR A 42 -12.19 5.98 19.95
CA THR A 42 -13.42 6.59 20.46
C THR A 42 -13.18 7.74 21.44
N ARG A 43 -11.93 8.00 21.76
CA ARG A 43 -11.49 9.06 22.68
C ARG A 43 -10.57 10.06 21.98
N PRO A 44 -10.51 11.32 22.45
CA PRO A 44 -9.52 12.27 21.97
C PRO A 44 -8.10 11.76 22.21
N LEU A 45 -7.23 11.94 21.23
CA LEU A 45 -5.80 11.63 21.40
C LEU A 45 -5.20 12.57 22.45
N ASP A 46 -4.55 11.99 23.46
CA ASP A 46 -3.81 12.78 24.45
C ASP A 46 -2.67 13.55 23.76
N PRO A 47 -2.55 14.89 24.00
CA PRO A 47 -1.52 15.70 23.37
C PRO A 47 -0.08 15.25 23.67
N GLU A 48 0.19 14.64 24.82
CA GLU A 48 1.53 14.10 25.12
C GLU A 48 1.83 12.84 24.31
N VAL A 49 0.84 11.95 24.19
CA VAL A 49 0.97 10.78 23.32
C VAL A 49 1.19 11.24 21.88
N GLY A 50 0.47 12.26 21.42
CA GLY A 50 0.69 12.89 20.12
C GLY A 50 2.13 13.39 19.94
N ARG A 51 2.71 14.06 20.94
CA ARG A 51 4.13 14.50 20.90
C ARG A 51 5.11 13.34 20.84
N VAL A 52 4.87 12.26 21.59
CA VAL A 52 5.71 11.05 21.53
C VAL A 52 5.68 10.45 20.13
N ILE A 53 4.50 10.28 19.55
CA ILE A 53 4.34 9.77 18.19
C ILE A 53 5.06 10.65 17.19
N GLN A 54 4.90 11.99 17.29
CA GLN A 54 5.60 12.92 16.41
C GLN A 54 7.11 12.81 16.54
N SER A 55 7.63 12.62 17.75
CA SER A 55 9.08 12.46 17.98
C SER A 55 9.63 11.19 17.31
N VAL A 56 8.84 10.11 17.29
CA VAL A 56 9.18 8.85 16.60
C VAL A 56 9.19 9.04 15.09
N ILE A 57 8.19 9.76 14.55
CA ILE A 57 8.11 10.11 13.12
C ILE A 57 9.31 10.96 12.71
N ASP A 58 9.62 12.01 13.48
CA ASP A 58 10.73 12.91 13.19
C ASP A 58 12.09 12.18 13.24
N LYS A 59 12.26 11.32 14.23
CA LYS A 59 13.47 10.48 14.31
C LYS A 59 13.56 9.55 13.12
N GLY A 60 12.50 8.83 12.83
CA GLY A 60 12.45 7.89 11.71
C GLY A 60 12.73 8.59 10.38
N TYR A 61 12.18 9.80 10.18
CA TYR A 61 12.43 10.58 8.97
C TYR A 61 13.91 11.01 8.84
N ARG A 62 14.52 11.47 9.94
CA ARG A 62 15.95 11.79 9.95
C ARG A 62 16.82 10.58 9.67
N ASP A 63 16.52 9.44 10.29
CA ASP A 63 17.24 8.19 10.05
C ASP A 63 17.09 7.72 8.59
N PHE A 64 15.91 7.84 8.02
CA PHE A 64 15.64 7.44 6.63
C PHE A 64 16.39 8.35 5.66
N THR A 65 16.23 9.66 5.76
CA THR A 65 16.92 10.62 4.88
C THR A 65 18.43 10.52 5.02
N GLY A 66 18.95 10.29 6.23
CA GLY A 66 20.37 10.06 6.49
C GLY A 66 20.92 8.81 5.79
N LYS A 67 20.19 7.70 5.85
CA LYS A 67 20.57 6.46 5.14
C LYS A 67 20.58 6.65 3.62
N VAL A 68 19.57 7.32 3.08
CA VAL A 68 19.50 7.61 1.64
C VAL A 68 20.63 8.54 1.23
N ALA A 69 20.93 9.58 2.01
CA ALA A 69 22.02 10.51 1.78
C ALA A 69 23.37 9.78 1.73
N ALA A 70 23.64 8.90 2.69
CA ALA A 70 24.84 8.09 2.72
C ALA A 70 24.94 7.15 1.50
N ALA A 71 23.85 6.45 1.17
CA ALA A 71 23.81 5.52 0.04
C ALA A 71 23.97 6.24 -1.30
N ARG A 72 23.43 7.46 -1.44
CA ARG A 72 23.52 8.28 -2.64
C ARG A 72 24.75 9.20 -2.67
N LYS A 73 25.55 9.22 -1.60
CA LYS A 73 26.71 10.13 -1.44
C LYS A 73 26.34 11.60 -1.67
N GLN A 74 25.18 11.98 -1.17
CA GLN A 74 24.62 13.33 -1.27
C GLN A 74 24.40 13.92 0.12
N PRO A 75 24.40 15.25 0.29
CA PRO A 75 24.07 15.88 1.54
C PRO A 75 22.58 15.63 1.90
N VAL A 76 22.28 15.50 3.21
CA VAL A 76 20.91 15.25 3.69
C VAL A 76 19.93 16.31 3.19
N ALA A 77 20.35 17.56 3.09
CA ALA A 77 19.52 18.65 2.58
C ALA A 77 19.09 18.45 1.12
N ALA A 78 19.95 17.87 0.28
CA ALA A 78 19.62 17.57 -1.11
C ALA A 78 18.61 16.42 -1.20
N ILE A 79 18.73 15.42 -0.33
CA ILE A 79 17.75 14.34 -0.22
C ILE A 79 16.42 14.87 0.33
N ASP A 80 16.43 15.71 1.36
CA ASP A 80 15.20 16.32 1.91
C ASP A 80 14.42 17.11 0.84
N ALA A 81 15.13 17.80 -0.04
CA ALA A 81 14.53 18.56 -1.14
C ALA A 81 13.72 17.69 -2.12
N VAL A 82 14.03 16.40 -2.26
CA VAL A 82 13.33 15.44 -3.13
C VAL A 82 12.55 14.38 -2.37
N ALA A 83 12.62 14.40 -1.04
CA ALA A 83 11.95 13.49 -0.11
C ALA A 83 10.55 14.00 0.29
N ARG A 84 10.20 13.94 1.56
CA ARG A 84 8.90 14.36 2.16
C ARG A 84 7.71 13.63 1.56
N GLY A 85 7.88 12.33 1.31
CA GLY A 85 6.85 11.47 0.75
C GLY A 85 6.53 11.69 -0.72
N ARG A 86 7.26 12.58 -1.42
CA ARG A 86 7.04 12.80 -2.85
C ARG A 86 7.42 11.58 -3.67
N VAL A 87 6.64 11.34 -4.71
CA VAL A 87 6.84 10.26 -5.67
C VAL A 87 7.28 10.81 -7.02
N TRP A 88 8.08 10.05 -7.73
CA TRP A 88 8.70 10.45 -8.98
C TRP A 88 8.56 9.34 -10.01
N SER A 89 8.37 9.70 -11.28
CA SER A 89 8.54 8.75 -12.37
C SER A 89 10.01 8.33 -12.48
N GLY A 90 10.29 7.21 -13.16
CA GLY A 90 11.66 6.74 -13.33
C GLY A 90 12.60 7.80 -13.92
N SER A 91 12.15 8.56 -14.94
CA SER A 91 12.93 9.64 -15.54
C SER A 91 13.22 10.78 -14.56
N GLN A 92 12.18 11.24 -13.87
CA GLN A 92 12.32 12.28 -12.85
C GLN A 92 13.22 11.84 -11.68
N ALA A 93 13.15 10.58 -11.29
CA ALA A 93 14.01 10.01 -10.24
C ALA A 93 15.47 9.93 -10.67
N LYS A 94 15.73 9.62 -11.95
CA LYS A 94 17.09 9.61 -12.51
C LYS A 94 17.71 11.00 -12.50
N GLU A 95 16.97 12.01 -12.93
CA GLU A 95 17.42 13.42 -12.90
C GLU A 95 17.77 13.90 -11.49
N ARG A 96 17.08 13.34 -10.47
CA ARG A 96 17.28 13.65 -9.04
C ARG A 96 18.30 12.77 -8.34
N GLY A 97 18.95 11.88 -9.09
CA GLY A 97 19.96 10.97 -8.54
C GLY A 97 19.40 9.89 -7.61
N LEU A 98 18.10 9.60 -7.69
CA LEU A 98 17.45 8.56 -6.90
C LEU A 98 17.53 7.19 -7.58
N VAL A 99 17.79 7.14 -8.88
CA VAL A 99 17.90 5.91 -9.69
C VAL A 99 19.19 5.95 -10.49
N ASP A 100 19.90 4.82 -10.55
CA ASP A 100 21.21 4.73 -11.22
C ASP A 100 21.08 4.41 -12.71
N ALA A 101 20.15 3.53 -13.08
CA ALA A 101 19.94 3.08 -14.46
C ALA A 101 18.45 2.76 -14.71
N PHE A 102 18.11 2.73 -15.99
CA PHE A 102 16.84 2.16 -16.45
C PHE A 102 17.07 0.71 -16.88
N GLY A 103 16.07 -0.13 -16.67
CA GLY A 103 16.12 -1.52 -17.08
C GLY A 103 14.88 -2.28 -16.67
N GLY A 104 14.74 -3.49 -17.18
CA GLY A 104 13.71 -4.45 -16.76
C GLY A 104 14.20 -5.34 -15.61
N VAL A 105 13.36 -6.31 -15.23
CA VAL A 105 13.70 -7.28 -14.18
C VAL A 105 14.96 -8.08 -14.51
N GLN A 106 15.14 -8.46 -15.77
CA GLN A 106 16.32 -9.22 -16.22
C GLN A 106 17.60 -8.40 -16.07
N ASP A 107 17.57 -7.11 -16.40
CA ASP A 107 18.71 -6.21 -16.23
C ASP A 107 19.05 -6.04 -14.74
N ALA A 108 18.03 -5.93 -13.88
CA ALA A 108 18.24 -5.84 -12.44
C ALA A 108 18.85 -7.12 -11.85
N VAL A 109 18.41 -8.30 -12.32
CA VAL A 109 19.00 -9.60 -11.92
C VAL A 109 20.45 -9.69 -12.36
N ALA A 110 20.75 -9.29 -13.60
CA ALA A 110 22.11 -9.31 -14.13
C ALA A 110 23.04 -8.35 -13.36
N ASP A 111 22.59 -7.13 -13.05
CA ASP A 111 23.35 -6.17 -12.25
C ASP A 111 23.59 -6.70 -10.81
N ALA A 112 22.56 -7.28 -10.19
CA ALA A 112 22.68 -7.90 -8.86
C ALA A 112 23.71 -9.05 -8.86
N ALA A 113 23.67 -9.92 -9.85
CA ALA A 113 24.61 -11.02 -10.01
C ALA A 113 26.05 -10.52 -10.22
N GLN A 114 26.21 -9.46 -11.01
CA GLN A 114 27.52 -8.83 -11.23
C GLN A 114 28.07 -8.23 -9.93
N ARG A 115 27.25 -7.49 -9.18
CA ARG A 115 27.66 -6.91 -7.87
C ARG A 115 28.01 -7.97 -6.85
N ALA A 116 27.29 -9.08 -6.86
CA ALA A 116 27.55 -10.24 -6.00
C ALA A 116 28.70 -11.14 -6.51
N LYS A 117 29.30 -10.83 -7.67
CA LYS A 117 30.38 -11.61 -8.30
C LYS A 117 30.01 -13.07 -8.57
N LEU A 118 28.77 -13.33 -8.94
CA LEU A 118 28.25 -14.68 -9.20
C LEU A 118 28.63 -15.24 -10.60
N GLY A 119 29.33 -14.46 -11.40
CA GLY A 119 29.75 -14.88 -12.75
C GLY A 119 28.70 -14.58 -13.83
N LYS A 120 28.67 -15.40 -14.87
CA LYS A 120 27.75 -15.25 -16.00
C LYS A 120 26.36 -15.82 -15.67
N ALA A 121 25.37 -15.54 -16.51
CA ALA A 121 23.98 -15.94 -16.32
C ALA A 121 23.80 -17.45 -16.07
N ASP A 122 24.66 -18.28 -16.65
CA ASP A 122 24.61 -19.75 -16.48
C ASP A 122 25.26 -20.22 -15.15
N SER A 123 25.86 -19.32 -14.38
CA SER A 123 26.61 -19.66 -13.16
C SER A 123 25.77 -19.50 -11.88
N TYR A 124 24.54 -19.00 -11.97
CA TYR A 124 23.66 -18.79 -10.81
C TYR A 124 22.23 -19.16 -11.15
N VAL A 125 21.48 -19.48 -10.12
CA VAL A 125 20.06 -19.81 -10.23
C VAL A 125 19.22 -18.71 -9.59
N VAL A 126 18.25 -18.19 -10.33
CA VAL A 126 17.23 -17.26 -9.80
C VAL A 126 16.15 -18.07 -9.12
N ARG A 127 15.98 -17.85 -7.82
CA ARG A 127 14.95 -18.52 -7.03
C ARG A 127 13.92 -17.50 -6.58
N TYR A 128 12.67 -17.73 -6.93
CA TYR A 128 11.54 -16.97 -6.42
C TYR A 128 11.24 -17.45 -4.99
N VAL A 129 11.23 -16.51 -4.04
CA VAL A 129 10.83 -16.80 -2.66
C VAL A 129 9.41 -16.28 -2.51
N GLU A 130 8.46 -17.18 -2.47
CA GLU A 130 7.05 -16.88 -2.26
C GLU A 130 6.65 -17.38 -0.87
N GLU A 131 5.80 -16.63 -0.19
CA GLU A 131 5.22 -17.10 1.06
C GLU A 131 4.30 -18.30 0.75
N PRO A 132 4.38 -19.38 1.55
CA PRO A 132 3.50 -20.51 1.35
C PRO A 132 2.04 -20.07 1.62
N VAL A 133 1.24 -20.05 0.57
CA VAL A 133 -0.20 -19.77 0.71
C VAL A 133 -0.84 -20.85 1.59
N THR A 134 -1.67 -20.42 2.52
CA THR A 134 -2.36 -21.34 3.41
C THR A 134 -3.28 -22.28 2.62
N PRO A 135 -3.58 -23.49 3.12
CA PRO A 135 -4.51 -24.41 2.44
C PRO A 135 -5.88 -23.76 2.17
N PHE A 136 -6.32 -22.85 3.04
CA PHE A 136 -7.57 -22.09 2.89
C PHE A 136 -7.50 -21.08 1.74
N GLU A 137 -6.41 -20.33 1.63
CA GLU A 137 -6.20 -19.38 0.52
C GLU A 137 -6.08 -20.08 -0.81
N ASN A 138 -5.40 -21.23 -0.85
CA ASN A 138 -5.34 -22.08 -2.04
C ASN A 138 -6.71 -22.62 -2.44
N TRP A 139 -7.52 -23.04 -1.48
CA TRP A 139 -8.87 -23.52 -1.73
C TRP A 139 -9.77 -22.37 -2.25
N LEU A 140 -9.71 -21.21 -1.60
CA LEU A 140 -10.46 -20.01 -2.00
C LEU A 140 -10.03 -19.51 -3.39
N GLY A 141 -8.74 -19.49 -3.67
CA GLY A 141 -8.20 -19.12 -4.99
C GLY A 141 -8.64 -20.06 -6.10
N ARG A 142 -8.63 -21.39 -5.84
CA ARG A 142 -9.15 -22.41 -6.77
C ARG A 142 -10.66 -22.28 -6.96
N PHE A 143 -11.40 -21.99 -5.91
CA PHE A 143 -12.85 -21.77 -5.99
C PHE A 143 -13.18 -20.49 -6.78
N ALA A 144 -12.46 -19.41 -6.56
CA ALA A 144 -12.62 -18.15 -7.31
C ALA A 144 -12.22 -18.30 -8.79
N GLN A 145 -11.24 -19.15 -9.10
CA GLN A 145 -10.83 -19.43 -10.48
C GLN A 145 -11.72 -20.46 -11.17
N ALA A 146 -12.45 -21.28 -10.43
CA ALA A 146 -13.41 -22.23 -11.00
C ALA A 146 -14.57 -21.44 -11.63
N ARG A 147 -14.72 -21.57 -12.96
CA ARG A 147 -15.82 -20.97 -13.74
C ARG A 147 -17.20 -21.22 -13.14
N MET A 148 -17.35 -22.28 -12.34
CA MET A 148 -18.58 -22.66 -11.65
C MET A 148 -18.95 -21.67 -10.53
N GLY A 149 -17.99 -21.10 -9.82
CA GLY A 149 -18.26 -20.06 -8.78
C GLY A 149 -18.80 -18.77 -9.39
N MET A 150 -18.25 -18.35 -10.53
CA MET A 150 -18.73 -17.17 -11.26
C MET A 150 -20.11 -17.37 -11.89
N ALA A 151 -20.39 -18.56 -12.46
CA ALA A 151 -21.71 -18.89 -13.01
C ALA A 151 -22.80 -18.93 -11.92
N MET A 152 -22.48 -19.49 -10.75
CA MET A 152 -23.39 -19.52 -9.59
C MET A 152 -23.72 -18.12 -9.06
N LEU A 153 -22.76 -17.20 -9.07
CA LEU A 153 -22.96 -15.80 -8.72
C LEU A 153 -23.79 -15.04 -9.76
N GLN A 154 -23.67 -15.38 -11.05
CA GLN A 154 -24.46 -14.78 -12.12
C GLN A 154 -25.91 -15.26 -12.17
N GLU A 155 -26.18 -16.50 -11.82
CA GLU A 155 -27.55 -17.07 -11.86
C GLU A 155 -28.38 -16.85 -10.61
N SER A 156 -27.76 -16.55 -9.46
CA SER A 156 -28.48 -16.36 -8.21
C SER A 156 -29.09 -14.97 -8.08
N ALA A 157 -30.35 -14.81 -8.49
CA ALA A 157 -31.10 -13.56 -8.39
C ALA A 157 -31.19 -13.02 -6.94
N TRP A 158 -31.16 -13.88 -5.93
CA TRP A 158 -31.19 -13.51 -4.52
C TRP A 158 -29.87 -12.87 -4.05
N LEU A 159 -28.72 -13.32 -4.58
CA LEU A 159 -27.42 -12.72 -4.27
C LEU A 159 -27.29 -11.33 -4.92
N ARG A 160 -27.85 -11.14 -6.12
CA ARG A 160 -27.95 -9.79 -6.75
C ARG A 160 -28.85 -8.87 -5.95
N GLY A 161 -29.93 -9.39 -5.35
CA GLY A 161 -30.77 -8.61 -4.44
C GLY A 161 -30.03 -8.17 -3.17
N LEU A 162 -29.22 -9.05 -2.60
CA LEU A 162 -28.44 -8.77 -1.38
C LEU A 162 -27.30 -7.77 -1.65
N LEU A 163 -26.61 -7.91 -2.78
CA LEU A 163 -25.55 -6.98 -3.21
C LEU A 163 -26.13 -5.61 -3.67
N GLY A 164 -27.35 -5.61 -4.21
CA GLY A 164 -28.06 -4.36 -4.57
C GLY A 164 -28.59 -3.57 -3.37
N MET A 165 -28.70 -4.20 -2.19
CA MET A 165 -28.98 -3.53 -0.91
C MET A 165 -27.73 -3.03 -0.20
N ALA A 166 -26.54 -3.44 -0.65
CA ALA A 166 -25.29 -2.83 -0.23
C ALA A 166 -25.21 -1.42 -0.83
N SER A 167 -24.75 -0.48 -0.01
CA SER A 167 -24.69 0.96 -0.27
C SER A 167 -24.31 1.30 -1.73
N PRO A 168 -24.88 2.37 -2.32
CA PRO A 168 -24.63 2.80 -3.71
C PRO A 168 -23.13 2.99 -4.01
N GLU A 169 -22.30 3.19 -2.99
CA GLU A 169 -20.84 3.31 -3.08
C GLU A 169 -20.13 2.03 -3.57
N LEU A 170 -20.75 0.85 -3.43
CA LEU A 170 -20.18 -0.41 -3.91
C LEU A 170 -20.68 -0.78 -5.32
N ALA A 171 -21.71 -0.14 -5.84
CA ALA A 171 -22.27 -0.45 -7.13
C ALA A 171 -21.34 -0.04 -8.30
N GLU A 172 -20.65 1.08 -8.19
CA GLU A 172 -19.70 1.59 -9.19
C GLU A 172 -18.46 0.68 -9.36
N PRO A 173 -17.75 0.31 -8.28
CA PRO A 173 -16.63 -0.63 -8.38
C PRO A 173 -17.02 -1.99 -8.97
N LEU A 174 -18.20 -2.49 -8.63
CA LEU A 174 -18.70 -3.77 -9.16
C LEU A 174 -19.01 -3.71 -10.65
N ARG A 175 -19.64 -2.63 -11.15
CA ARG A 175 -19.88 -2.41 -12.58
C ARG A 175 -18.58 -2.30 -13.37
N PHE A 176 -17.56 -1.67 -12.78
CA PHE A 176 -16.24 -1.56 -13.38
C PHE A 176 -15.57 -2.94 -13.53
N LEU A 177 -15.65 -3.80 -12.50
CA LEU A 177 -15.14 -5.16 -12.54
C LEU A 177 -15.89 -6.04 -13.55
N GLU A 178 -17.22 -5.87 -13.68
CA GLU A 178 -18.02 -6.55 -14.71
C GLU A 178 -17.62 -6.12 -16.13
N ALA A 179 -17.40 -4.84 -16.37
CA ALA A 179 -16.94 -4.34 -17.66
C ALA A 179 -15.55 -4.88 -18.05
N GLN A 180 -14.66 -5.06 -17.05
CA GLN A 180 -13.35 -5.69 -17.28
C GLN A 180 -13.44 -7.20 -17.53
N ALA A 181 -14.36 -7.90 -16.89
CA ALA A 181 -14.55 -9.34 -17.08
C ALA A 181 -15.13 -9.68 -18.47
N GLN A 182 -15.84 -8.75 -19.11
CA GLN A 182 -16.43 -8.90 -20.44
C GLN A 182 -15.46 -8.60 -21.60
N ASP A 183 -14.37 -7.85 -21.34
CA ASP A 183 -13.37 -7.50 -22.36
C ASP A 183 -12.36 -8.66 -22.56
N ARG A 184 -12.73 -9.64 -23.37
CA ARG A 184 -11.93 -10.84 -23.66
C ARG A 184 -10.66 -10.58 -24.48
N ASN A 185 -10.50 -9.40 -25.09
CA ASN A 185 -9.42 -9.07 -26.03
C ASN A 185 -8.52 -7.93 -25.56
N GLY A 186 -8.69 -7.41 -24.35
CA GLY A 186 -7.87 -6.33 -23.80
C GLY A 186 -6.53 -6.81 -23.25
N PRO A 187 -5.52 -5.94 -23.13
CA PRO A 187 -4.24 -6.27 -22.51
C PRO A 187 -4.45 -6.71 -21.05
N ARG A 188 -3.81 -7.81 -20.68
CA ARG A 188 -4.01 -8.50 -19.38
C ARG A 188 -3.52 -7.74 -18.14
N VAL A 189 -2.94 -6.57 -18.29
CA VAL A 189 -2.47 -5.72 -17.18
C VAL A 189 -2.92 -4.29 -17.44
N ARG A 190 -3.93 -3.84 -16.70
CA ARG A 190 -4.32 -2.43 -16.62
C ARG A 190 -4.16 -1.99 -15.16
N ALA A 191 -3.28 -1.02 -14.94
CA ALA A 191 -3.24 -0.32 -13.67
C ALA A 191 -4.39 0.70 -13.64
N THR A 192 -5.28 0.56 -12.67
CA THR A 192 -6.36 1.53 -12.43
C THR A 192 -6.07 2.26 -11.13
N ALA A 193 -6.04 3.57 -11.17
CA ALA A 193 -6.05 4.40 -9.98
C ALA A 193 -7.48 4.91 -9.76
N HIS A 194 -8.07 4.59 -8.63
CA HIS A 194 -9.35 5.13 -8.22
C HIS A 194 -9.12 6.21 -7.17
N CYS A 195 -9.59 7.43 -7.44
CA CYS A 195 -9.55 8.51 -6.47
C CYS A 195 -10.87 8.52 -5.69
N PHE A 196 -10.80 8.27 -4.38
CA PHE A 196 -11.94 8.47 -3.46
C PHE A 196 -12.08 9.94 -3.06
N CYS A 197 -11.72 10.86 -3.94
CA CYS A 197 -11.93 12.29 -3.74
C CYS A 197 -13.40 12.59 -4.05
N GLY A 198 -14.29 12.43 -3.06
CA GLY A 198 -15.64 12.97 -3.10
C GLY A 198 -15.63 14.49 -2.90
N PRO A 199 -16.68 15.20 -3.33
CA PRO A 199 -16.82 16.62 -3.12
C PRO A 199 -16.91 16.98 -1.63
#